data_f87f011ef7de8f940a4fc798eb5cbb22
#
_entry.id   f87f011ef7de8f940a4fc798eb5cbb22
#
_cell.length_a   1.000
_cell.length_b   1.000
_cell.length_c   1.000
_cell.angle_alpha   90.00
_cell.angle_beta   90.00
_cell.angle_gamma   90.00
#
_symmetry.space_group_name_H-M   'P 1'
#
loop_
_entity.id
_entity.type
_entity.pdbx_description
1 polymer ?
#
loop_
_entity_poly.entity_id
_entity_poly.type
_entity_poly.pdbx_seq_one_letter_code
_entity_poly.pdbx_strand_id
1 'polypeptide(L)'
;PAQTRVIHYYVCLGAAGGKECEVIMSLSSVKNYFKQYNMDTHIVEFPVSSATVELAAQAIGCKEQEIAKTMSFHVGEEVIVIVMAGDARIDNKKYKSFFHKKAKMLHGDEVESLTGHPVGGICPFGLKDGIKVYLDESLERFDYVYPACGSPNSAIKLTIPELEKYAHQESWIDITDII
;
A
#
# COMPACT_ATOMS: atom_id res chain seq x y z
N PRO A 1 0.42 -14.48 39.20
CA PRO A 1 1.10 -13.19 39.09
C PRO A 1 1.40 -12.93 37.62
N ALA A 2 0.71 -11.94 37.07
CA ALA A 2 0.85 -11.54 35.68
C ALA A 2 2.17 -10.79 35.50
N GLN A 3 3.05 -11.31 34.66
CA GLN A 3 4.23 -10.58 34.22
C GLN A 3 3.81 -9.58 33.14
N THR A 4 3.71 -8.33 33.54
CA THR A 4 3.59 -7.17 32.64
C THR A 4 4.87 -7.06 31.84
N ARG A 5 4.84 -7.43 30.55
CA ARG A 5 5.94 -7.12 29.63
C ARG A 5 5.89 -5.63 29.33
N VAL A 6 6.84 -4.92 29.93
CA VAL A 6 7.14 -3.54 29.61
C VAL A 6 7.73 -3.50 28.21
N ILE A 7 6.98 -2.93 27.26
CA ILE A 7 7.50 -2.63 25.92
C ILE A 7 8.44 -1.45 26.08
N HIS A 8 9.75 -1.70 25.96
CA HIS A 8 10.74 -0.63 25.91
C HIS A 8 10.61 0.10 24.59
N TYR A 9 10.10 1.32 24.63
CA TYR A 9 10.27 2.28 23.55
C TYR A 9 11.75 2.68 23.49
N TYR A 10 12.48 2.13 22.54
CA TYR A 10 13.78 2.67 22.19
C TYR A 10 13.57 3.98 21.45
N VAL A 11 13.78 5.08 22.17
CA VAL A 11 13.94 6.40 21.54
C VAL A 11 15.32 6.38 20.87
N CYS A 12 15.35 6.24 19.55
CA CYS A 12 16.58 6.41 18.77
C CYS A 12 16.94 7.90 18.74
N LEU A 13 17.74 8.33 19.70
CA LEU A 13 18.48 9.59 19.65
C LEU A 13 19.81 9.32 18.95
N GLY A 14 19.92 9.67 17.66
CA GLY A 14 21.20 9.57 16.94
C GLY A 14 21.04 9.74 15.44
N ALA A 15 21.58 10.82 14.91
CA ALA A 15 21.55 11.22 13.51
C ALA A 15 22.26 10.21 12.62
N ALA A 16 21.53 9.30 11.99
CA ALA A 16 21.85 8.54 10.75
C ALA A 16 20.77 7.47 10.39
N GLY A 17 19.75 7.23 11.22
CA GLY A 17 18.82 6.11 11.10
C GLY A 17 17.38 6.45 10.71
N GLY A 18 17.07 7.66 10.26
CA GLY A 18 15.68 8.11 10.08
C GLY A 18 14.85 7.20 9.17
N LYS A 19 15.35 6.87 7.98
CA LYS A 19 14.58 6.10 6.98
C LYS A 19 14.35 4.62 7.37
N GLU A 20 15.33 3.95 7.96
CA GLU A 20 15.16 2.54 8.39
C GLU A 20 14.16 2.42 9.55
N CYS A 21 14.18 3.37 10.49
CA CYS A 21 13.26 3.40 11.60
C CYS A 21 11.81 3.66 11.14
N GLU A 22 11.60 4.56 10.20
CA GLU A 22 10.30 4.89 9.61
C GLU A 22 9.70 3.70 8.85
N VAL A 23 10.49 3.01 8.03
CA VAL A 23 10.07 1.79 7.32
C VAL A 23 9.67 0.67 8.28
N ILE A 24 10.42 0.48 9.36
CA ILE A 24 10.08 -0.52 10.39
C ILE A 24 8.76 -0.16 11.08
N MET A 25 8.52 1.11 11.36
CA MET A 25 7.26 1.56 11.96
C MET A 25 6.07 1.34 11.03
N SER A 26 6.21 1.62 9.74
CA SER A 26 5.15 1.42 8.76
C SER A 26 4.77 -0.06 8.58
N LEU A 27 5.75 -0.95 8.44
CA LEU A 27 5.51 -2.40 8.39
C LEU A 27 4.85 -2.90 9.68
N SER A 28 5.30 -2.42 10.84
CA SER A 28 4.71 -2.75 12.14
C SER A 28 3.27 -2.27 12.26
N SER A 29 2.96 -1.09 11.72
CA SER A 29 1.61 -0.54 11.66
C SER A 29 0.68 -1.44 10.82
N VAL A 30 1.14 -1.88 9.65
CA VAL A 30 0.38 -2.79 8.79
C VAL A 30 0.21 -4.16 9.44
N LYS A 31 1.25 -4.72 10.09
CA LYS A 31 1.14 -5.96 10.85
C LYS A 31 0.11 -5.84 11.99
N ASN A 32 0.12 -4.74 12.73
CA ASN A 32 -0.87 -4.48 13.79
C ASN A 32 -2.29 -4.34 13.22
N TYR A 33 -2.43 -3.68 12.08
CA TYR A 33 -3.70 -3.59 11.38
C TYR A 33 -4.26 -4.99 11.04
N PHE A 34 -3.44 -5.89 10.50
CA PHE A 34 -3.88 -7.24 10.14
C PHE A 34 -4.07 -8.19 11.32
N LYS A 35 -3.53 -7.90 12.50
CA LYS A 35 -3.76 -8.70 13.72
C LYS A 35 -5.24 -8.81 14.08
N GLN A 36 -6.02 -7.76 13.89
CA GLN A 36 -7.46 -7.77 14.15
C GLN A 36 -8.23 -8.78 13.28
N TYR A 37 -7.62 -9.19 12.16
CA TYR A 37 -8.18 -10.18 11.23
C TYR A 37 -7.46 -11.54 11.27
N ASN A 38 -6.49 -11.71 12.17
CA ASN A 38 -5.59 -12.87 12.25
C ASN A 38 -4.83 -13.15 10.95
N MET A 39 -4.47 -12.09 10.23
CA MET A 39 -3.78 -12.13 8.93
C MET A 39 -2.34 -11.60 8.95
N ASP A 40 -1.87 -11.13 10.09
CA ASP A 40 -0.52 -10.59 10.24
C ASP A 40 0.59 -11.60 9.92
N THR A 41 0.35 -12.88 10.18
CA THR A 41 1.29 -13.97 9.84
C THR A 41 1.34 -14.31 8.35
N HIS A 42 0.40 -13.80 7.54
CA HIS A 42 0.37 -13.98 6.09
C HIS A 42 1.24 -12.96 5.35
N ILE A 43 1.69 -11.92 6.05
CA ILE A 43 2.63 -10.94 5.49
C ILE A 43 3.99 -11.60 5.30
N VAL A 44 4.51 -11.53 4.08
CA VAL A 44 5.83 -12.06 3.72
C VAL A 44 6.81 -10.91 3.60
N GLU A 45 7.96 -11.05 4.24
CA GLU A 45 9.08 -10.13 4.11
C GLU A 45 10.16 -10.78 3.24
N PHE A 46 10.74 -10.00 2.33
CA PHE A 46 11.76 -10.47 1.39
C PHE A 46 13.13 -9.93 1.79
N PRO A 47 14.21 -10.68 1.55
CA PRO A 47 15.58 -10.19 1.76
C PRO A 47 16.02 -9.17 0.70
N VAL A 48 15.22 -8.98 -0.35
CA VAL A 48 15.47 -8.08 -1.48
C VAL A 48 14.34 -7.05 -1.60
N SER A 49 14.63 -5.95 -2.29
CA SER A 49 13.62 -4.92 -2.55
C SER A 49 12.50 -5.45 -3.44
N SER A 50 11.26 -5.09 -3.12
CA SER A 50 10.05 -5.27 -3.93
C SER A 50 9.38 -3.92 -4.24
N ALA A 51 10.17 -2.84 -4.29
CA ALA A 51 9.67 -1.47 -4.42
C ALA A 51 9.10 -1.14 -5.81
N THR A 52 9.37 -1.94 -6.83
CA THR A 52 8.77 -1.83 -8.17
C THR A 52 7.94 -3.07 -8.48
N VAL A 53 7.06 -2.96 -9.48
CA VAL A 53 6.21 -4.09 -9.92
C VAL A 53 7.07 -5.29 -10.32
N GLU A 54 8.12 -5.06 -11.11
CA GLU A 54 9.03 -6.10 -11.59
C GLU A 54 9.77 -6.79 -10.44
N LEU A 55 10.34 -6.01 -9.52
CA LEU A 55 11.04 -6.53 -8.35
C LEU A 55 10.11 -7.30 -7.42
N ALA A 56 8.90 -6.79 -7.20
CA ALA A 56 7.88 -7.46 -6.40
C ALA A 56 7.48 -8.80 -7.02
N ALA A 57 7.20 -8.82 -8.32
CA ALA A 57 6.84 -10.04 -9.04
C ALA A 57 7.96 -11.10 -8.98
N GLN A 58 9.21 -10.69 -9.11
CA GLN A 58 10.38 -11.57 -8.98
C GLN A 58 10.54 -12.13 -7.56
N ALA A 59 10.41 -11.28 -6.54
CA ALA A 59 10.55 -11.67 -5.14
C ALA A 59 9.44 -12.65 -4.71
N ILE A 60 8.23 -12.45 -5.19
CA ILE A 60 7.04 -13.26 -4.87
C ILE A 60 6.99 -14.54 -5.74
N GLY A 61 7.47 -14.47 -6.98
CA GLY A 61 7.34 -15.55 -7.96
C GLY A 61 5.97 -15.55 -8.64
N CYS A 62 5.38 -14.38 -8.88
CA CYS A 62 4.10 -14.19 -9.57
C CYS A 62 4.29 -13.38 -10.85
N LYS A 63 3.20 -13.14 -11.60
CA LYS A 63 3.22 -12.27 -12.77
C LYS A 63 3.13 -10.80 -12.33
N GLU A 64 3.78 -9.90 -13.08
CA GLU A 64 3.75 -8.47 -12.82
C GLU A 64 2.32 -7.90 -12.75
N GLN A 65 1.43 -8.39 -13.59
CA GLN A 65 0.02 -7.99 -13.62
C GLN A 65 -0.76 -8.34 -12.34
N GLU A 66 -0.32 -9.36 -11.58
CA GLU A 66 -0.94 -9.78 -10.32
C GLU A 66 -0.49 -8.93 -9.12
N ILE A 67 0.50 -8.08 -9.29
CA ILE A 67 0.88 -7.10 -8.28
C ILE A 67 -0.23 -6.06 -8.15
N ALA A 68 -0.69 -5.81 -6.93
CA ALA A 68 -1.62 -4.74 -6.63
C ALA A 68 -0.83 -3.50 -6.22
N LYS A 69 -0.46 -2.66 -7.19
CA LYS A 69 0.27 -1.43 -6.90
C LYS A 69 -0.65 -0.34 -6.38
N THR A 70 -0.21 0.34 -5.34
CA THR A 70 -0.94 1.46 -4.73
C THR A 70 -0.26 2.77 -5.09
N MET A 71 -1.03 3.70 -5.63
CA MET A 71 -0.57 5.05 -5.99
C MET A 71 -1.36 6.09 -5.20
N SER A 72 -0.70 7.16 -4.81
CA SER A 72 -1.26 8.24 -4.00
C SER A 72 -1.40 9.53 -4.79
N PHE A 73 -2.53 10.22 -4.60
CA PHE A 73 -2.88 11.42 -5.36
C PHE A 73 -3.47 12.50 -4.46
N HIS A 74 -3.28 13.75 -4.89
CA HIS A 74 -4.06 14.89 -4.43
C HIS A 74 -5.34 15.04 -5.26
N VAL A 75 -6.48 15.14 -4.58
CA VAL A 75 -7.77 15.55 -5.18
C VAL A 75 -8.26 16.78 -4.44
N GLY A 76 -7.86 17.95 -4.92
CA GLY A 76 -8.04 19.20 -4.16
C GLY A 76 -7.16 19.19 -2.93
N GLU A 77 -7.76 19.31 -1.76
CA GLU A 77 -7.08 19.24 -0.46
C GLU A 77 -7.07 17.84 0.15
N GLU A 78 -7.81 16.90 -0.44
CA GLU A 78 -7.86 15.51 0.02
C GLU A 78 -6.68 14.70 -0.54
N VAL A 79 -6.23 13.74 0.24
CA VAL A 79 -5.28 12.69 -0.19
C VAL A 79 -6.07 11.41 -0.38
N ILE A 80 -5.85 10.77 -1.52
CA ILE A 80 -6.46 9.48 -1.84
C ILE A 80 -5.38 8.48 -2.24
N VAL A 81 -5.68 7.21 -2.12
CA VAL A 81 -4.89 6.12 -2.71
C VAL A 81 -5.75 5.29 -3.64
N ILE A 82 -5.14 4.84 -4.72
CA ILE A 82 -5.77 3.98 -5.72
C ILE A 82 -4.94 2.73 -5.88
N VAL A 83 -5.57 1.59 -5.71
CA VAL A 83 -4.95 0.28 -5.90
C VAL A 83 -5.32 -0.22 -7.29
N MET A 84 -4.34 -0.60 -8.08
CA MET A 84 -4.51 -1.06 -9.46
C MET A 84 -3.57 -2.21 -9.79
N ALA A 85 -3.87 -2.95 -10.84
CA ALA A 85 -3.01 -4.05 -11.31
C ALA A 85 -1.63 -3.55 -11.76
N GLY A 86 -0.62 -4.41 -11.68
CA GLY A 86 0.76 -4.05 -12.01
C GLY A 86 0.94 -3.56 -13.44
N ASP A 87 0.19 -4.12 -14.39
CA ASP A 87 0.18 -3.75 -15.82
C ASP A 87 -0.83 -2.63 -16.17
N ALA A 88 -1.52 -2.08 -15.18
CA ALA A 88 -2.45 -0.98 -15.39
C ALA A 88 -1.76 0.39 -15.30
N ARG A 89 -2.22 1.34 -16.08
CA ARG A 89 -1.72 2.72 -16.11
C ARG A 89 -2.88 3.69 -16.05
N ILE A 90 -2.73 4.78 -15.29
CA ILE A 90 -3.77 5.83 -15.21
C ILE A 90 -4.07 6.38 -16.60
N ASP A 91 -5.34 6.30 -16.99
CA ASP A 91 -5.90 7.09 -18.09
C ASP A 91 -6.36 8.45 -17.57
N ASN A 92 -5.71 9.51 -18.05
CA ASN A 92 -5.99 10.86 -17.57
C ASN A 92 -7.39 11.36 -17.91
N LYS A 93 -8.02 10.84 -18.96
CA LYS A 93 -9.39 11.21 -19.36
C LYS A 93 -10.39 10.57 -18.41
N LYS A 94 -10.25 9.25 -18.18
CA LYS A 94 -11.06 8.50 -17.21
C LYS A 94 -10.91 9.10 -15.81
N TYR A 95 -9.67 9.33 -15.36
CA TYR A 95 -9.39 9.97 -14.06
C TYR A 95 -10.10 11.31 -13.92
N LYS A 96 -9.95 12.20 -14.93
CA LYS A 96 -10.59 13.52 -14.91
C LYS A 96 -12.12 13.42 -14.95
N SER A 97 -12.66 12.43 -15.65
CA SER A 97 -14.12 12.20 -15.70
C SER A 97 -14.67 11.83 -14.34
N PHE A 98 -13.95 10.97 -13.59
CA PHE A 98 -14.38 10.50 -12.27
C PHE A 98 -14.17 11.56 -11.17
N PHE A 99 -12.94 12.07 -11.04
CA PHE A 99 -12.57 12.99 -9.95
C PHE A 99 -12.84 14.46 -10.27
N HIS A 100 -13.21 14.82 -11.51
CA HIS A 100 -13.38 16.19 -12.00
C HIS A 100 -12.13 17.07 -11.85
N LYS A 101 -10.96 16.45 -11.72
CA LYS A 101 -9.65 17.07 -11.55
C LYS A 101 -8.59 16.29 -12.34
N LYS A 102 -7.49 16.97 -12.68
CA LYS A 102 -6.34 16.29 -13.27
C LYS A 102 -5.65 15.42 -12.22
N ALA A 103 -5.14 14.28 -12.63
CA ALA A 103 -4.33 13.43 -11.77
C ALA A 103 -3.06 14.19 -11.31
N LYS A 104 -2.87 14.25 -10.01
CA LYS A 104 -1.71 14.88 -9.38
C LYS A 104 -1.18 13.91 -8.32
N MET A 105 -0.13 13.16 -8.66
CA MET A 105 0.53 12.28 -7.71
C MET A 105 1.16 13.08 -6.56
N LEU A 106 1.23 12.47 -5.37
CA LEU A 106 2.02 13.00 -4.28
C LEU A 106 3.51 13.01 -4.69
N HIS A 107 4.24 14.03 -4.26
CA HIS A 107 5.70 14.04 -4.37
C HIS A 107 6.31 13.03 -3.41
N GLY A 108 7.46 12.46 -3.79
CA GLY A 108 8.10 11.41 -2.99
C GLY A 108 8.46 11.84 -1.56
N ASP A 109 8.75 13.13 -1.34
CA ASP A 109 9.07 13.70 -0.03
C ASP A 109 7.84 13.91 0.87
N GLU A 110 6.63 13.97 0.31
CA GLU A 110 5.38 14.14 1.09
C GLU A 110 4.62 12.82 1.30
N VAL A 111 4.93 11.76 0.53
CA VAL A 111 4.21 10.48 0.57
C VAL A 111 4.10 9.93 1.97
N GLU A 112 5.22 9.77 2.66
CA GLU A 112 5.26 9.15 3.99
C GLU A 112 4.56 10.00 5.04
N SER A 113 4.78 11.31 5.03
CA SER A 113 4.15 12.23 5.97
C SER A 113 2.63 12.28 5.81
N LEU A 114 2.11 12.12 4.60
CA LEU A 114 0.69 12.17 4.30
C LEU A 114 0.00 10.80 4.40
N THR A 115 0.65 9.72 3.96
CA THR A 115 0.03 8.39 3.92
C THR A 115 0.36 7.52 5.13
N GLY A 116 1.51 7.73 5.76
CA GLY A 116 2.07 6.86 6.79
C GLY A 116 2.92 5.71 6.25
N HIS A 117 3.11 5.64 4.92
CA HIS A 117 3.91 4.60 4.27
C HIS A 117 5.03 5.19 3.42
N PRO A 118 6.23 4.59 3.40
CA PRO A 118 7.33 5.05 2.57
C PRO A 118 7.06 4.79 1.09
N VAL A 119 7.76 5.51 0.23
CA VAL A 119 7.78 5.24 -1.21
C VAL A 119 8.23 3.79 -1.46
N GLY A 120 7.51 3.06 -2.30
CA GLY A 120 7.74 1.63 -2.56
C GLY A 120 7.06 0.68 -1.58
N GLY A 121 6.51 1.20 -0.48
CA GLY A 121 5.76 0.42 0.52
C GLY A 121 4.31 0.86 0.69
N ILE A 122 3.83 1.81 -0.11
CA ILE A 122 2.44 2.29 -0.02
C ILE A 122 1.49 1.12 -0.25
N CYS A 123 0.50 1.01 0.63
CA CYS A 123 -0.55 0.01 0.55
C CYS A 123 -1.87 0.59 1.09
N PRO A 124 -3.01 -0.06 0.85
CA PRO A 124 -4.31 0.45 1.33
C PRO A 124 -4.59 0.14 2.79
N PHE A 125 -3.61 -0.39 3.54
CA PHE A 125 -3.78 -0.85 4.93
C PHE A 125 -3.01 0.04 5.90
N GLY A 126 -3.61 0.32 7.07
CA GLY A 126 -2.95 1.09 8.11
C GLY A 126 -2.55 2.50 7.67
N LEU A 127 -3.30 3.10 6.77
CA LEU A 127 -3.13 4.48 6.32
C LEU A 127 -3.49 5.46 7.45
N LYS A 128 -2.99 6.69 7.34
CA LYS A 128 -3.42 7.79 8.20
C LYS A 128 -4.91 8.07 8.01
N ASP A 129 -5.55 8.58 9.06
CA ASP A 129 -6.98 8.91 9.06
C ASP A 129 -7.34 9.91 7.95
N GLY A 130 -8.52 9.73 7.37
CA GLY A 130 -9.07 10.63 6.35
C GLY A 130 -8.63 10.32 4.91
N ILE A 131 -7.75 9.35 4.68
CA ILE A 131 -7.37 8.92 3.33
C ILE A 131 -8.42 7.99 2.77
N LYS A 132 -8.96 8.34 1.61
CA LYS A 132 -9.90 7.49 0.87
C LYS A 132 -9.16 6.50 0.00
N VAL A 133 -9.64 5.27 -0.01
CA VAL A 133 -9.09 4.17 -0.80
C VAL A 133 -10.04 3.84 -1.94
N TYR A 134 -9.51 3.74 -3.15
CA TYR A 134 -10.25 3.27 -4.32
C TYR A 134 -9.57 2.02 -4.88
N LEU A 135 -10.36 1.07 -5.36
CA LEU A 135 -9.89 -0.11 -6.07
C LEU A 135 -10.23 0.03 -7.55
N ASP A 136 -9.24 -0.16 -8.41
CA ASP A 136 -9.45 -0.09 -9.86
C ASP A 136 -9.88 -1.46 -10.42
N GLU A 137 -10.84 -1.44 -11.34
CA GLU A 137 -11.41 -2.64 -11.96
C GLU A 137 -10.38 -3.53 -12.67
N SER A 138 -9.17 -3.00 -12.97
CA SER A 138 -8.07 -3.81 -13.51
C SER A 138 -7.69 -4.99 -12.60
N LEU A 139 -7.96 -4.91 -11.29
CA LEU A 139 -7.68 -5.97 -10.32
C LEU A 139 -8.67 -7.14 -10.43
N GLU A 140 -9.90 -6.93 -10.90
CA GLU A 140 -10.94 -7.96 -10.97
C GLU A 140 -10.63 -9.07 -11.98
N ARG A 141 -9.58 -8.92 -12.79
CA ARG A 141 -9.10 -9.94 -13.73
C ARG A 141 -8.43 -11.14 -13.05
N PHE A 142 -8.15 -11.06 -11.74
CA PHE A 142 -7.35 -12.04 -11.01
C PHE A 142 -8.09 -12.62 -9.81
N ASP A 143 -7.84 -13.89 -9.52
CA ASP A 143 -8.34 -14.54 -8.29
C ASP A 143 -7.57 -14.06 -7.06
N TYR A 144 -6.27 -13.79 -7.23
CA TYR A 144 -5.36 -13.32 -6.18
C TYR A 144 -4.53 -12.15 -6.68
N VAL A 145 -4.25 -11.23 -5.77
CA VAL A 145 -3.36 -10.09 -5.97
C VAL A 145 -2.38 -9.94 -4.81
N TYR A 146 -1.31 -9.20 -5.04
CA TYR A 146 -0.19 -9.06 -4.10
C TYR A 146 0.08 -7.58 -3.80
N PRO A 147 -0.62 -6.96 -2.86
CA PRO A 147 -0.29 -5.61 -2.37
C PRO A 147 0.93 -5.62 -1.46
N ALA A 148 1.66 -4.51 -1.42
CA ALA A 148 2.69 -4.23 -0.43
C ALA A 148 2.09 -4.12 0.99
N CYS A 149 2.94 -4.16 1.99
CA CYS A 149 2.56 -4.13 3.40
C CYS A 149 3.30 -3.07 4.23
N GLY A 150 3.47 -1.87 3.68
CA GLY A 150 4.08 -0.74 4.39
C GLY A 150 5.60 -0.71 4.35
N SER A 151 6.24 -1.59 3.61
CA SER A 151 7.69 -1.56 3.38
C SER A 151 8.02 -1.93 1.94
N PRO A 152 9.20 -1.49 1.43
CA PRO A 152 9.63 -1.81 0.08
C PRO A 152 10.16 -3.25 -0.10
N ASN A 153 9.90 -4.14 0.85
CA ASN A 153 10.31 -5.55 0.81
C ASN A 153 9.28 -6.47 1.48
N SER A 154 8.01 -6.11 1.46
CA SER A 154 6.94 -6.92 2.04
C SER A 154 5.71 -6.97 1.13
N ALA A 155 4.97 -8.06 1.20
CA ALA A 155 3.70 -8.23 0.49
C ALA A 155 2.80 -9.22 1.21
N ILE A 156 1.53 -9.22 0.83
CA ILE A 156 0.55 -10.21 1.28
C ILE A 156 -0.23 -10.72 0.06
N LYS A 157 -0.55 -12.00 0.04
CA LYS A 157 -1.42 -12.59 -0.97
C LYS A 157 -2.87 -12.49 -0.51
N LEU A 158 -3.71 -11.83 -1.29
CA LEU A 158 -5.13 -11.66 -0.98
C LEU A 158 -6.01 -12.03 -2.17
N THR A 159 -7.17 -12.62 -1.90
CA THR A 159 -8.26 -12.69 -2.88
C THR A 159 -8.87 -11.29 -3.06
N ILE A 160 -9.63 -11.09 -4.13
CA ILE A 160 -10.31 -9.81 -4.35
C ILE A 160 -11.31 -9.49 -3.22
N PRO A 161 -12.15 -10.43 -2.75
CA PRO A 161 -13.01 -10.19 -1.58
C PRO A 161 -12.24 -9.84 -0.29
N GLU A 162 -11.08 -10.45 -0.07
CA GLU A 162 -10.22 -10.11 1.06
C GLU A 162 -9.62 -8.71 0.92
N LEU A 163 -9.17 -8.33 -0.29
CA LEU A 163 -8.69 -7.00 -0.56
C LEU A 163 -9.77 -5.93 -0.28
N GLU A 164 -11.00 -6.14 -0.77
CA GLU A 164 -12.14 -5.27 -0.46
C GLU A 164 -12.37 -5.11 1.04
N LYS A 165 -12.41 -6.23 1.75
CA LYS A 165 -12.65 -6.27 3.19
C LYS A 165 -11.59 -5.51 3.97
N TYR A 166 -10.30 -5.70 3.64
CA TYR A 166 -9.20 -5.12 4.41
C TYR A 166 -8.82 -3.71 3.98
N ALA A 167 -9.09 -3.34 2.72
CA ALA A 167 -8.82 -1.99 2.21
C ALA A 167 -9.85 -0.96 2.66
N HIS A 168 -11.05 -1.38 3.06
CA HIS A 168 -12.16 -0.48 3.39
C HIS A 168 -12.38 0.59 2.30
N GLN A 169 -12.43 0.13 1.03
CA GLN A 169 -12.51 1.06 -0.10
C GLN A 169 -13.81 1.87 -0.12
N GLU A 170 -13.72 3.06 -0.69
CA GLU A 170 -14.88 3.91 -1.00
C GLU A 170 -15.72 3.30 -2.13
N SER A 171 -15.05 2.88 -3.21
CA SER A 171 -15.68 2.25 -4.37
C SER A 171 -14.66 1.60 -5.30
N TRP A 172 -15.17 0.73 -6.18
CA TRP A 172 -14.50 0.33 -7.41
C TRP A 172 -14.60 1.45 -8.45
N ILE A 173 -13.54 1.63 -9.23
CA ILE A 173 -13.45 2.67 -10.26
C ILE A 173 -12.76 2.13 -11.51
N ASP A 174 -13.13 2.63 -12.68
CA ASP A 174 -12.43 2.39 -13.95
C ASP A 174 -11.70 3.66 -14.37
N ILE A 175 -10.40 3.73 -14.06
CA ILE A 175 -9.58 4.89 -14.39
C ILE A 175 -8.25 4.52 -15.02
N THR A 176 -8.08 3.26 -15.42
CA THR A 176 -6.83 2.78 -16.00
C THR A 176 -7.04 2.19 -17.40
N ASP A 177 -5.93 2.07 -18.12
CA ASP A 177 -5.77 1.22 -19.29
C ASP A 177 -4.68 0.20 -19.03
N ILE A 178 -4.82 -0.98 -19.66
CA ILE A 178 -3.82 -2.05 -19.59
C ILE A 178 -2.73 -1.79 -20.63
N ILE A 179 -1.48 -1.92 -20.25
CA ILE A 179 -0.29 -1.68 -21.09
C ILE A 179 0.42 -3.00 -21.46
#